data_277bd5b1f63fe1fecec9f30dbd3ef460
#
_entry.id   277bd5b1f63fe1fecec9f30dbd3ef460
#
_cell.length_a   1.000
_cell.length_b   1.000
_cell.length_c   1.000
_cell.angle_alpha   90.00
_cell.angle_beta   90.00
_cell.angle_gamma   90.00
#
_symmetry.space_group_name_H-M   'P 1'
#
loop_
_entity.id
_entity.type
_entity.pdbx_description
1 polymer ?
#
loop_
_entity_poly.entity_id
_entity_poly.type
_entity_poly.pdbx_seq_one_letter_code
_entity_poly.pdbx_strand_id
1 'polypeptide(L)'
;DDIYLGEYSGWYSVSDEEFFTESQLEEVFRNEKGEVIGGIAPSGHEVEWVSEESYFLRLGKYADRLVDFFHAHPDFIQPEGRMNEIIKNFIEPGLEDLAVSRTSFTWGVKVPSNPKHVVYVWIDALLNYVTALGYDQEDHANFDKFWNQGTVFHMVGKDILRFHSIYWPIMLMMLDMKLPERLIAHGWFVMKDGKMSKSKGNVVYPEMLVERYGLDPLRYYLMRSLPVGSDGTFTPEDYVGRINYELANDLGNLLNRTVAMINKYFDGKVPTYVENVTAFDADLAAVVAENIAEYHKQMNAVD
;
A
#
# COMPACT_ATOMS: atom_id res chain seq x y z
N ASP A 1 -11.53 23.86 -15.96
CA ASP A 1 -10.25 23.87 -16.70
C ASP A 1 -9.13 23.15 -15.93
N ASP A 2 -9.35 21.89 -15.57
CA ASP A 2 -8.39 21.09 -14.80
C ASP A 2 -7.57 20.15 -15.69
N ILE A 3 -8.02 19.97 -16.96
CA ILE A 3 -7.34 19.17 -17.98
C ILE A 3 -7.05 20.02 -19.20
N TYR A 4 -5.86 19.87 -19.79
CA TYR A 4 -5.46 20.52 -21.03
C TYR A 4 -4.64 19.59 -21.91
N LEU A 5 -4.60 19.86 -23.22
CA LEU A 5 -3.77 19.13 -24.18
C LEU A 5 -2.39 19.79 -24.26
N GLY A 6 -1.35 18.97 -24.21
CA GLY A 6 0.04 19.41 -24.30
C GLY A 6 0.94 18.33 -24.90
N GLU A 7 2.24 18.56 -24.89
CA GLU A 7 3.23 17.56 -25.30
C GLU A 7 4.02 17.07 -24.09
N TYR A 8 4.19 15.76 -24.00
CA TYR A 8 5.08 15.12 -23.05
C TYR A 8 6.30 14.56 -23.76
N SER A 9 7.48 14.93 -23.32
CA SER A 9 8.72 14.47 -23.91
C SER A 9 9.65 13.92 -22.83
N GLY A 10 10.30 12.80 -23.12
CA GLY A 10 11.20 12.16 -22.17
C GLY A 10 11.89 10.94 -22.76
N TRP A 11 12.75 10.34 -21.96
CA TRP A 11 13.42 9.07 -22.28
C TRP A 11 12.47 7.92 -22.01
N TYR A 12 12.02 7.24 -23.04
CA TYR A 12 11.01 6.19 -22.97
C TYR A 12 11.64 4.81 -23.16
N SER A 13 11.38 3.88 -22.26
CA SER A 13 11.69 2.47 -22.44
C SER A 13 10.46 1.75 -22.98
N VAL A 14 10.57 1.20 -24.18
CA VAL A 14 9.48 0.44 -24.81
C VAL A 14 9.18 -0.85 -24.02
N SER A 15 10.23 -1.48 -23.46
CA SER A 15 10.09 -2.74 -22.71
C SER A 15 9.46 -2.57 -21.33
N ASP A 16 9.67 -1.41 -20.71
CA ASP A 16 9.13 -1.07 -19.39
C ASP A 16 7.81 -0.30 -19.49
N GLU A 17 7.48 0.19 -20.69
CA GLU A 17 6.33 1.06 -20.97
C GLU A 17 6.32 2.32 -20.07
N GLU A 18 7.51 2.84 -19.74
CA GLU A 18 7.71 3.93 -18.78
C GLU A 18 8.64 5.01 -19.32
N PHE A 19 8.36 6.28 -18.93
CA PHE A 19 9.22 7.42 -19.16
C PHE A 19 10.17 7.66 -17.98
N PHE A 20 11.40 8.02 -18.31
CA PHE A 20 12.44 8.31 -17.34
C PHE A 20 12.98 9.73 -17.56
N THR A 21 13.33 10.40 -16.48
CA THR A 21 14.18 11.59 -16.54
C THR A 21 15.64 11.17 -16.68
N GLU A 22 16.50 12.07 -17.16
CA GLU A 22 17.94 11.80 -17.27
C GLU A 22 18.54 11.31 -15.94
N SER A 23 18.10 11.88 -14.82
CA SER A 23 18.59 11.53 -13.48
C SER A 23 18.13 10.16 -12.98
N GLN A 24 17.13 9.55 -13.62
CA GLN A 24 16.61 8.23 -13.29
C GLN A 24 17.28 7.11 -14.10
N LEU A 25 18.03 7.46 -15.15
CA LEU A 25 18.74 6.47 -15.96
C LEU A 25 19.94 5.92 -15.18
N GLU A 26 20.16 4.62 -15.28
CA GLU A 26 21.33 3.95 -14.71
C GLU A 26 22.61 4.30 -15.47
N GLU A 27 22.51 4.43 -16.80
CA GLU A 27 23.57 4.87 -17.68
C GLU A 27 23.05 5.91 -18.68
N VAL A 28 23.82 6.97 -18.94
CA VAL A 28 23.45 8.06 -19.82
C VAL A 28 24.44 8.14 -20.98
N PHE A 29 23.96 7.99 -22.22
CA PHE A 29 24.77 8.10 -23.41
C PHE A 29 24.82 9.53 -23.89
N ARG A 30 26.03 10.06 -24.14
CA ARG A 30 26.24 11.42 -24.62
C ARG A 30 27.03 11.44 -25.91
N ASN A 31 26.70 12.39 -26.79
CA ASN A 31 27.46 12.65 -28.00
C ASN A 31 28.75 13.46 -27.69
N GLU A 32 29.57 13.73 -28.72
CA GLU A 32 30.80 14.51 -28.61
C GLU A 32 30.58 15.96 -28.11
N LYS A 33 29.36 16.46 -28.17
CA LYS A 33 28.98 17.81 -27.69
C LYS A 33 28.45 17.78 -26.24
N GLY A 34 28.37 16.59 -25.61
CA GLY A 34 27.84 16.41 -24.27
C GLY A 34 26.31 16.34 -24.20
N GLU A 35 25.60 16.35 -25.32
CA GLU A 35 24.15 16.23 -25.36
C GLU A 35 23.74 14.75 -25.13
N VAL A 36 22.69 14.50 -24.36
CA VAL A 36 22.17 13.13 -24.11
C VAL A 36 21.52 12.61 -25.39
N ILE A 37 21.91 11.43 -25.82
CA ILE A 37 21.41 10.77 -27.02
C ILE A 37 20.72 9.43 -26.73
N GLY A 38 20.70 8.96 -25.48
CA GLY A 38 20.10 7.72 -25.02
C GLY A 38 20.56 7.34 -23.62
N GLY A 39 20.22 6.16 -23.19
CA GLY A 39 20.65 5.64 -21.90
C GLY A 39 20.05 4.27 -21.60
N ILE A 40 20.31 3.80 -20.38
CA ILE A 40 19.78 2.54 -19.86
C ILE A 40 18.89 2.86 -18.67
N ALA A 41 17.66 2.34 -18.68
CA ALA A 41 16.74 2.39 -17.56
C ALA A 41 17.21 1.50 -16.40
N PRO A 42 16.73 1.70 -15.15
CA PRO A 42 17.05 0.86 -14.01
C PRO A 42 16.69 -0.63 -14.17
N SER A 43 15.84 -0.94 -15.15
CA SER A 43 15.49 -2.32 -15.56
C SER A 43 16.53 -2.98 -16.44
N GLY A 44 17.53 -2.22 -16.93
CA GLY A 44 18.55 -2.67 -17.88
C GLY A 44 18.14 -2.54 -19.36
N HIS A 45 16.99 -1.93 -19.67
CA HIS A 45 16.53 -1.71 -21.03
C HIS A 45 17.00 -0.36 -21.57
N GLU A 46 17.26 -0.29 -22.88
CA GLU A 46 17.56 0.95 -23.57
C GLU A 46 16.35 1.89 -23.61
N VAL A 47 16.63 3.20 -23.58
CA VAL A 47 15.63 4.25 -23.73
C VAL A 47 15.88 5.09 -24.98
N GLU A 48 14.78 5.57 -25.56
CA GLU A 48 14.79 6.49 -26.70
C GLU A 48 14.02 7.79 -26.35
N TRP A 49 14.39 8.90 -27.00
CA TRP A 49 13.68 10.15 -26.80
C TRP A 49 12.36 10.13 -27.56
N VAL A 50 11.26 10.21 -26.82
CA VAL A 50 9.90 10.25 -27.37
C VAL A 50 9.23 11.56 -26.98
N SER A 51 8.55 12.19 -27.95
CA SER A 51 7.62 13.29 -27.71
C SER A 51 6.22 12.83 -28.11
N GLU A 52 5.29 12.91 -27.20
CA GLU A 52 3.94 12.42 -27.35
C GLU A 52 2.92 13.49 -26.92
N GLU A 53 1.88 13.68 -27.74
CA GLU A 53 0.72 14.49 -27.37
C GLU A 53 -0.03 13.79 -26.22
N SER A 54 -0.31 14.52 -25.15
CA SER A 54 -1.01 13.99 -23.98
C SER A 54 -1.97 15.01 -23.39
N TYR A 55 -3.03 14.54 -22.76
CA TYR A 55 -3.80 15.36 -21.84
C TYR A 55 -3.10 15.42 -20.49
N PHE A 56 -3.08 16.62 -19.90
CA PHE A 56 -2.45 16.88 -18.60
C PHE A 56 -3.50 17.27 -17.57
N LEU A 57 -3.37 16.71 -16.38
CA LEU A 57 -4.12 17.09 -15.19
C LEU A 57 -3.33 18.13 -14.40
N ARG A 58 -3.95 19.30 -14.12
CA ARG A 58 -3.31 20.42 -13.41
C ARG A 58 -3.17 20.18 -11.94
N LEU A 59 -2.19 19.36 -11.54
CA LEU A 59 -1.93 19.05 -10.12
C LEU A 59 -1.50 20.28 -9.33
N GLY A 60 -0.64 21.13 -9.93
CA GLY A 60 -0.11 22.33 -9.29
C GLY A 60 -1.20 23.28 -8.79
N LYS A 61 -2.35 23.34 -9.47
CA LYS A 61 -3.52 24.15 -9.04
C LYS A 61 -4.07 23.75 -7.66
N TYR A 62 -3.87 22.49 -7.27
CA TYR A 62 -4.40 21.92 -6.03
C TYR A 62 -3.34 21.72 -4.95
N ALA A 63 -2.09 22.11 -5.21
CA ALA A 63 -0.98 21.90 -4.29
C ALA A 63 -1.23 22.50 -2.89
N ASP A 64 -1.62 23.77 -2.84
CA ASP A 64 -1.89 24.45 -1.56
C ASP A 64 -3.04 23.77 -0.81
N ARG A 65 -4.12 23.40 -1.50
CA ARG A 65 -5.26 22.70 -0.89
C ARG A 65 -4.87 21.34 -0.35
N LEU A 66 -3.97 20.62 -1.02
CA LEU A 66 -3.44 19.35 -0.55
C LEU A 66 -2.56 19.53 0.70
N VAL A 67 -1.72 20.55 0.72
CA VAL A 67 -0.87 20.89 1.89
C VAL A 67 -1.74 21.28 3.09
N ASP A 68 -2.75 22.10 2.89
CA ASP A 68 -3.72 22.48 3.94
C ASP A 68 -4.44 21.24 4.49
N PHE A 69 -4.81 20.30 3.60
CA PHE A 69 -5.40 19.03 4.03
C PHE A 69 -4.44 18.21 4.89
N PHE A 70 -3.17 18.09 4.53
CA PHE A 70 -2.17 17.36 5.33
C PHE A 70 -1.94 18.01 6.69
N HIS A 71 -1.89 19.34 6.76
CA HIS A 71 -1.76 20.05 8.03
C HIS A 71 -2.99 19.89 8.94
N ALA A 72 -4.19 19.86 8.36
CA ALA A 72 -5.42 19.61 9.08
C ALA A 72 -5.58 18.14 9.54
N HIS A 73 -4.91 17.22 8.87
CA HIS A 73 -5.01 15.78 9.11
C HIS A 73 -3.61 15.14 9.21
N PRO A 74 -2.86 15.42 10.29
CA PRO A 74 -1.49 14.93 10.46
C PRO A 74 -1.39 13.40 10.49
N ASP A 75 -2.48 12.70 10.82
CA ASP A 75 -2.55 11.22 10.83
C ASP A 75 -3.02 10.62 9.49
N PHE A 76 -3.18 11.44 8.45
CA PHE A 76 -3.69 10.95 7.16
C PHE A 76 -2.75 9.92 6.52
N ILE A 77 -1.44 10.20 6.46
CA ILE A 77 -0.44 9.27 5.94
C ILE A 77 0.33 8.63 7.09
N GLN A 78 0.28 7.31 7.17
CA GLN A 78 0.98 6.53 8.19
C GLN A 78 1.92 5.49 7.56
N PRO A 79 3.10 5.28 8.21
CA PRO A 79 3.64 6.02 9.34
C PRO A 79 4.08 7.45 8.98
N GLU A 80 4.22 8.31 9.99
CA GLU A 80 4.53 9.75 9.84
C GLU A 80 5.73 10.05 8.91
N GLY A 81 6.77 9.22 8.97
CA GLY A 81 7.93 9.34 8.07
C GLY A 81 7.58 9.33 6.60
N ARG A 82 6.48 8.68 6.20
CA ARG A 82 6.01 8.64 4.83
C ARG A 82 5.34 9.95 4.40
N MET A 83 4.64 10.62 5.30
CA MET A 83 4.11 11.97 5.03
C MET A 83 5.25 12.94 4.78
N ASN A 84 6.27 12.93 5.61
CA ASN A 84 7.44 13.79 5.45
C ASN A 84 8.18 13.53 4.12
N GLU A 85 8.28 12.27 3.70
CA GLU A 85 8.84 11.88 2.40
C GLU A 85 8.04 12.49 1.23
N ILE A 86 6.71 12.38 1.27
CA ILE A 86 5.83 12.94 0.23
C ILE A 86 5.95 14.46 0.16
N ILE A 87 5.93 15.15 1.30
CA ILE A 87 6.03 16.61 1.34
C ILE A 87 7.37 17.07 0.77
N LYS A 88 8.49 16.52 1.27
CA LYS A 88 9.84 16.96 0.85
C LYS A 88 10.18 16.63 -0.59
N ASN A 89 9.80 15.45 -1.05
CA ASN A 89 10.26 14.95 -2.34
C ASN A 89 9.36 15.38 -3.52
N PHE A 90 8.07 15.68 -3.24
CA PHE A 90 7.10 15.91 -4.31
C PHE A 90 6.36 17.25 -4.19
N ILE A 91 6.08 17.73 -2.98
CA ILE A 91 5.28 18.95 -2.81
C ILE A 91 6.16 20.20 -2.70
N GLU A 92 7.20 20.19 -1.86
CA GLU A 92 8.11 21.35 -1.70
C GLU A 92 8.83 21.74 -3.01
N PRO A 93 9.26 20.81 -3.88
CA PRO A 93 9.83 21.18 -5.18
C PRO A 93 8.82 21.77 -6.17
N GLY A 94 7.52 21.65 -5.89
CA GLY A 94 6.40 21.99 -6.75
C GLY A 94 5.82 20.77 -7.46
N LEU A 95 4.49 20.67 -7.48
CA LEU A 95 3.79 19.59 -8.19
C LEU A 95 3.78 19.89 -9.69
N GLU A 96 4.36 18.98 -10.47
CA GLU A 96 4.24 18.98 -11.92
C GLU A 96 2.88 18.41 -12.35
N ASP A 97 2.36 18.93 -13.46
CA ASP A 97 1.11 18.44 -14.04
C ASP A 97 1.28 17.00 -14.55
N LEU A 98 0.27 16.17 -14.32
CA LEU A 98 0.31 14.74 -14.63
C LEU A 98 -0.21 14.49 -16.05
N ALA A 99 0.60 13.85 -16.90
CA ALA A 99 0.15 13.31 -18.17
C ALA A 99 -0.82 12.13 -17.94
N VAL A 100 -2.07 12.27 -18.40
CA VAL A 100 -3.18 11.35 -18.10
C VAL A 100 -3.72 10.63 -19.32
N SER A 101 -3.04 10.72 -20.45
CA SER A 101 -3.35 9.95 -21.65
C SER A 101 -2.11 9.59 -22.44
N ARG A 102 -2.24 8.61 -23.35
CA ARG A 102 -1.19 8.13 -24.24
C ARG A 102 -1.72 7.98 -25.65
N THR A 103 -0.84 8.17 -26.64
CA THR A 103 -1.14 7.92 -28.06
C THR A 103 -0.24 6.85 -28.69
N SER A 104 0.80 6.41 -27.98
CA SER A 104 1.77 5.42 -28.41
C SER A 104 1.22 4.01 -28.60
N PHE A 105 0.06 3.71 -27.97
CA PHE A 105 -0.65 2.42 -28.12
C PHE A 105 -2.16 2.63 -28.22
N THR A 106 -2.86 1.59 -28.68
CA THR A 106 -4.29 1.68 -29.00
C THR A 106 -5.20 0.88 -28.05
N TRP A 107 -4.61 0.01 -27.21
CA TRP A 107 -5.35 -0.78 -26.23
C TRP A 107 -5.65 0.04 -24.98
N GLY A 108 -6.86 -0.02 -24.47
CA GLY A 108 -7.31 0.64 -23.26
C GLY A 108 -8.55 1.50 -23.45
N VAL A 109 -8.91 2.25 -22.40
CA VAL A 109 -10.09 3.13 -22.38
C VAL A 109 -9.79 4.37 -23.25
N LYS A 110 -10.60 4.59 -24.28
CA LYS A 110 -10.45 5.74 -25.17
C LYS A 110 -10.98 7.01 -24.52
N VAL A 111 -10.29 8.13 -24.75
CA VAL A 111 -10.83 9.46 -24.39
C VAL A 111 -12.01 9.78 -25.33
N PRO A 112 -13.23 9.98 -24.84
CA PRO A 112 -14.43 10.11 -25.71
C PRO A 112 -14.34 11.29 -26.68
N SER A 113 -13.76 12.41 -26.25
CA SER A 113 -13.60 13.62 -27.05
C SER A 113 -12.46 13.56 -28.06
N ASN A 114 -11.51 12.62 -27.88
CA ASN A 114 -10.36 12.43 -28.75
C ASN A 114 -9.90 10.96 -28.73
N PRO A 115 -10.51 10.05 -29.52
CA PRO A 115 -10.26 8.61 -29.49
C PRO A 115 -8.85 8.16 -29.92
N LYS A 116 -7.97 9.09 -30.35
CA LYS A 116 -6.55 8.82 -30.52
C LYS A 116 -5.87 8.48 -29.19
N HIS A 117 -6.37 9.11 -28.10
CA HIS A 117 -5.81 8.98 -26.77
C HIS A 117 -6.44 7.80 -26.02
N VAL A 118 -5.60 7.10 -25.28
CA VAL A 118 -5.98 6.10 -24.30
C VAL A 118 -5.72 6.68 -22.92
N VAL A 119 -6.67 6.51 -22.01
CA VAL A 119 -6.56 6.99 -20.62
C VAL A 119 -5.39 6.29 -19.92
N TYR A 120 -4.60 7.05 -19.17
CA TYR A 120 -3.50 6.55 -18.38
C TYR A 120 -4.00 5.62 -17.26
N VAL A 121 -3.34 4.48 -17.13
CA VAL A 121 -3.76 3.38 -16.24
C VAL A 121 -4.07 3.81 -14.79
N TRP A 122 -3.33 4.76 -14.24
CA TRP A 122 -3.57 5.21 -12.86
C TRP A 122 -4.84 6.04 -12.67
N ILE A 123 -5.34 6.68 -13.72
CA ILE A 123 -6.65 7.35 -13.66
C ILE A 123 -7.76 6.31 -13.52
N ASP A 124 -7.71 5.25 -14.34
CA ASP A 124 -8.63 4.12 -14.26
C ASP A 124 -8.52 3.39 -12.91
N ALA A 125 -7.30 3.03 -12.52
CA ALA A 125 -7.02 2.29 -11.29
C ALA A 125 -7.50 3.02 -10.02
N LEU A 126 -7.30 4.35 -9.93
CA LEU A 126 -7.71 5.13 -8.76
C LEU A 126 -9.24 5.34 -8.73
N LEU A 127 -9.85 5.64 -9.87
CA LEU A 127 -11.31 5.79 -9.94
C LEU A 127 -12.06 4.49 -9.63
N ASN A 128 -11.43 3.33 -9.80
CA ASN A 128 -12.02 2.04 -9.46
C ASN A 128 -12.52 1.96 -8.01
N TYR A 129 -11.88 2.65 -7.06
CA TYR A 129 -12.31 2.67 -5.66
C TYR A 129 -13.75 3.18 -5.47
N VAL A 130 -14.18 4.11 -6.29
CA VAL A 130 -15.52 4.69 -6.21
C VAL A 130 -16.49 4.09 -7.25
N THR A 131 -16.00 3.79 -8.45
CA THR A 131 -16.84 3.19 -9.51
C THR A 131 -17.30 1.78 -9.16
N ALA A 132 -16.46 0.98 -8.48
CA ALA A 132 -16.83 -0.33 -7.95
C ALA A 132 -17.95 -0.26 -6.89
N LEU A 133 -18.11 0.88 -6.24
CA LEU A 133 -19.19 1.12 -5.28
C LEU A 133 -20.47 1.69 -5.92
N GLY A 134 -20.46 1.93 -7.25
CA GLY A 134 -21.61 2.46 -7.99
C GLY A 134 -21.60 3.99 -8.13
N TYR A 135 -20.44 4.66 -7.98
CA TYR A 135 -20.36 6.10 -8.29
C TYR A 135 -20.87 6.38 -9.70
N ASP A 136 -21.70 7.41 -9.84
CA ASP A 136 -22.35 7.83 -11.10
C ASP A 136 -23.23 6.74 -11.77
N GLN A 137 -23.75 5.79 -10.97
CA GLN A 137 -24.72 4.78 -11.43
C GLN A 137 -26.10 5.05 -10.82
N GLU A 138 -27.16 4.49 -11.43
CA GLU A 138 -28.52 4.56 -10.87
C GLU A 138 -28.58 3.92 -9.48
N ASP A 139 -27.92 2.75 -9.30
CA ASP A 139 -27.74 2.14 -7.98
C ASP A 139 -26.37 2.55 -7.40
N HIS A 140 -26.42 3.57 -6.56
CA HIS A 140 -25.25 4.10 -5.83
C HIS A 140 -25.34 3.88 -4.31
N ALA A 141 -26.21 2.98 -3.84
CA ALA A 141 -26.40 2.75 -2.41
C ALA A 141 -25.12 2.31 -1.67
N ASN A 142 -24.25 1.51 -2.31
CA ASN A 142 -22.97 1.12 -1.73
C ASN A 142 -22.00 2.30 -1.69
N PHE A 143 -21.99 3.16 -2.71
CA PHE A 143 -21.17 4.37 -2.70
C PHE A 143 -21.57 5.30 -1.53
N ASP A 144 -22.85 5.55 -1.35
CA ASP A 144 -23.34 6.39 -0.24
C ASP A 144 -23.00 5.77 1.12
N LYS A 145 -23.21 4.46 1.27
CA LYS A 145 -22.97 3.76 2.52
C LYS A 145 -21.48 3.68 2.89
N PHE A 146 -20.63 3.26 1.96
CA PHE A 146 -19.25 2.93 2.26
C PHE A 146 -18.29 4.10 2.02
N TRP A 147 -18.54 4.94 1.00
CA TRP A 147 -17.70 6.09 0.73
C TRP A 147 -18.15 7.34 1.48
N ASN A 148 -19.40 7.75 1.31
CA ASN A 148 -19.88 9.02 1.87
C ASN A 148 -20.09 8.95 3.39
N GLN A 149 -20.72 7.88 3.90
CA GLN A 149 -21.07 7.71 5.32
C GLN A 149 -20.05 6.86 6.08
N GLY A 150 -19.34 5.96 5.40
CA GLY A 150 -18.33 5.10 5.99
C GLY A 150 -17.02 5.81 6.27
N THR A 151 -16.13 5.13 7.00
CA THR A 151 -14.72 5.53 7.17
C THR A 151 -13.88 4.84 6.09
N VAL A 152 -13.16 5.62 5.29
CA VAL A 152 -12.37 5.12 4.16
C VAL A 152 -10.91 5.06 4.53
N PHE A 153 -10.34 3.84 4.56
CA PHE A 153 -8.92 3.61 4.76
C PHE A 153 -8.33 2.98 3.50
N HIS A 154 -7.22 3.52 3.02
CA HIS A 154 -6.39 2.86 2.03
C HIS A 154 -5.18 2.23 2.72
N MET A 155 -4.97 0.94 2.47
CA MET A 155 -3.76 0.23 2.89
C MET A 155 -3.02 -0.23 1.64
N VAL A 156 -1.84 0.33 1.41
CA VAL A 156 -1.11 0.17 0.15
C VAL A 156 0.37 -0.12 0.39
N GLY A 157 1.04 -0.73 -0.58
CA GLY A 157 2.49 -0.82 -0.59
C GLY A 157 3.13 0.57 -0.75
N LYS A 158 4.27 0.76 -0.14
CA LYS A 158 5.02 2.05 -0.21
C LYS A 158 5.34 2.50 -1.64
N ASP A 159 5.41 1.57 -2.60
CA ASP A 159 5.68 1.83 -4.02
C ASP A 159 4.58 2.63 -4.72
N ILE A 160 3.33 2.50 -4.27
CA ILE A 160 2.19 3.22 -4.82
C ILE A 160 1.69 4.35 -3.91
N LEU A 161 2.48 4.72 -2.90
CA LEU A 161 2.13 5.77 -1.96
C LEU A 161 1.88 7.11 -2.65
N ARG A 162 2.74 7.52 -3.60
CA ARG A 162 2.61 8.77 -4.34
C ARG A 162 1.26 8.90 -5.05
N PHE A 163 0.78 7.82 -5.66
CA PHE A 163 -0.50 7.79 -6.37
C PHE A 163 -1.69 8.01 -5.42
N HIS A 164 -1.62 7.44 -4.22
CA HIS A 164 -2.69 7.50 -3.23
C HIS A 164 -2.63 8.72 -2.32
N SER A 165 -1.46 9.36 -2.18
CA SER A 165 -1.29 10.55 -1.34
C SER A 165 -1.39 11.87 -2.10
N ILE A 166 -1.08 11.88 -3.40
CA ILE A 166 -1.10 13.09 -4.23
C ILE A 166 -2.20 13.01 -5.27
N TYR A 167 -2.11 12.05 -6.21
CA TYR A 167 -3.00 12.04 -7.36
C TYR A 167 -4.44 11.75 -6.96
N TRP A 168 -4.66 10.75 -6.11
CA TRP A 168 -6.01 10.38 -5.69
C TRP A 168 -6.73 11.46 -4.88
N PRO A 169 -6.15 12.06 -3.83
CA PRO A 169 -6.78 13.19 -3.14
C PRO A 169 -7.08 14.37 -4.07
N ILE A 170 -6.16 14.73 -4.97
CA ILE A 170 -6.38 15.81 -5.93
C ILE A 170 -7.53 15.48 -6.89
N MET A 171 -7.62 14.26 -7.42
CA MET A 171 -8.73 13.82 -8.25
C MET A 171 -10.07 13.91 -7.50
N LEU A 172 -10.11 13.49 -6.25
CA LEU A 172 -11.28 13.62 -5.40
C LEU A 172 -11.65 15.10 -5.12
N MET A 173 -10.66 15.97 -4.90
CA MET A 173 -10.86 17.40 -4.76
C MET A 173 -11.42 18.05 -6.03
N MET A 174 -11.00 17.60 -7.22
CA MET A 174 -11.52 18.05 -8.51
C MET A 174 -12.98 17.63 -8.72
N LEU A 175 -13.36 16.48 -8.19
CA LEU A 175 -14.72 15.93 -8.25
C LEU A 175 -15.61 16.40 -7.08
N ASP A 176 -15.08 17.24 -6.20
CA ASP A 176 -15.75 17.71 -4.98
C ASP A 176 -16.26 16.55 -4.08
N MET A 177 -15.47 15.49 -4.01
CA MET A 177 -15.77 14.27 -3.27
C MET A 177 -15.07 14.23 -1.92
N LYS A 178 -15.62 13.42 -1.00
CA LYS A 178 -15.03 13.12 0.30
C LYS A 178 -13.65 12.48 0.11
N LEU A 179 -12.66 12.96 0.88
CA LEU A 179 -11.33 12.37 0.94
C LEU A 179 -11.30 11.18 1.91
N PRO A 180 -10.41 10.19 1.70
CA PRO A 180 -10.16 9.15 2.67
C PRO A 180 -9.67 9.71 4.01
N GLU A 181 -9.98 9.04 5.11
CA GLU A 181 -9.52 9.43 6.45
C GLU A 181 -8.08 9.01 6.71
N ARG A 182 -7.63 7.88 6.13
CA ARG A 182 -6.27 7.38 6.34
C ARG A 182 -5.71 6.70 5.10
N LEU A 183 -4.40 6.84 4.96
CA LEU A 183 -3.57 6.16 3.97
C LEU A 183 -2.39 5.50 4.70
N ILE A 184 -2.37 4.19 4.73
CA ILE A 184 -1.37 3.40 5.44
C ILE A 184 -0.45 2.75 4.43
N ALA A 185 0.84 3.11 4.49
CA ALA A 185 1.87 2.58 3.60
C ALA A 185 2.67 1.48 4.29
N HIS A 186 2.46 0.23 3.90
CA HIS A 186 3.26 -0.88 4.40
C HIS A 186 4.54 -1.10 3.58
N GLY A 187 5.56 -1.70 4.23
CA GLY A 187 6.80 -2.11 3.58
C GLY A 187 6.65 -3.36 2.72
N TRP A 188 7.74 -3.77 2.12
CA TRP A 188 7.81 -4.98 1.30
C TRP A 188 8.34 -6.17 2.08
N PHE A 189 7.89 -7.37 1.70
CA PHE A 189 8.65 -8.57 1.95
C PHE A 189 9.75 -8.71 0.89
N VAL A 190 10.98 -8.75 1.37
CA VAL A 190 12.17 -8.95 0.52
C VAL A 190 12.84 -10.27 0.87
N MET A 191 13.62 -10.80 -0.04
CA MET A 191 14.50 -11.93 0.20
C MET A 191 15.86 -11.43 0.66
N LYS A 192 16.72 -12.31 1.17
CA LYS A 192 18.10 -11.96 1.56
C LYS A 192 18.91 -11.34 0.42
N ASP A 193 18.59 -11.71 -0.81
CA ASP A 193 19.19 -11.22 -2.07
C ASP A 193 18.45 -10.04 -2.70
N GLY A 194 17.48 -9.45 -1.98
CA GLY A 194 16.74 -8.27 -2.37
C GLY A 194 15.29 -8.50 -2.73
N LYS A 195 14.73 -7.68 -3.60
CA LYS A 195 13.31 -7.71 -3.99
C LYS A 195 12.96 -9.04 -4.67
N MET A 196 11.79 -9.60 -4.31
CA MET A 196 11.21 -10.74 -5.01
C MET A 196 10.92 -10.39 -6.46
N SER A 197 11.35 -11.24 -7.40
CA SER A 197 11.11 -11.06 -8.82
C SER A 197 10.85 -12.40 -9.51
N LYS A 198 9.83 -12.44 -10.37
CA LYS A 198 9.54 -13.64 -11.18
C LYS A 198 10.71 -14.02 -12.07
N SER A 199 11.43 -13.03 -12.61
CA SER A 199 12.61 -13.25 -13.47
C SER A 199 13.80 -13.87 -12.71
N LYS A 200 13.93 -13.57 -11.40
CA LYS A 200 14.96 -14.16 -10.53
C LYS A 200 14.56 -15.52 -9.96
N GLY A 201 13.28 -15.91 -10.08
CA GLY A 201 12.79 -17.17 -9.54
C GLY A 201 12.76 -17.25 -8.01
N ASN A 202 12.89 -16.12 -7.29
CA ASN A 202 12.93 -16.04 -5.83
C ASN A 202 11.60 -15.65 -5.20
N VAL A 203 10.50 -15.77 -5.93
CA VAL A 203 9.15 -15.44 -5.43
C VAL A 203 8.64 -16.57 -4.54
N VAL A 204 8.17 -16.21 -3.36
CA VAL A 204 7.45 -17.11 -2.46
C VAL A 204 5.95 -16.93 -2.68
N TYR A 205 5.29 -17.98 -3.15
CA TYR A 205 3.85 -17.96 -3.39
C TYR A 205 3.08 -18.34 -2.12
N PRO A 206 2.11 -17.54 -1.68
CA PRO A 206 1.31 -17.82 -0.50
C PRO A 206 0.64 -19.19 -0.52
N GLU A 207 0.17 -19.64 -1.69
CA GLU A 207 -0.50 -20.93 -1.89
C GLU A 207 0.38 -22.10 -1.43
N MET A 208 1.68 -22.07 -1.74
CA MET A 208 2.63 -23.11 -1.33
C MET A 208 2.76 -23.19 0.21
N LEU A 209 2.72 -22.03 0.87
CA LEU A 209 2.79 -21.96 2.32
C LEU A 209 1.48 -22.46 2.96
N VAL A 210 0.34 -22.09 2.36
CA VAL A 210 -0.99 -22.55 2.82
C VAL A 210 -1.14 -24.07 2.67
N GLU A 211 -0.74 -24.64 1.52
CA GLU A 211 -0.80 -26.08 1.29
C GLU A 211 0.06 -26.86 2.29
N ARG A 212 1.23 -26.31 2.65
CA ARG A 212 2.17 -27.02 3.51
C ARG A 212 1.93 -26.82 5.01
N TYR A 213 1.50 -25.63 5.43
CA TYR A 213 1.45 -25.25 6.84
C TYR A 213 0.05 -24.82 7.30
N GLY A 214 -0.89 -24.63 6.39
CA GLY A 214 -2.22 -24.10 6.68
C GLY A 214 -2.29 -22.56 6.55
N LEU A 215 -3.51 -22.04 6.52
CA LEU A 215 -3.79 -20.62 6.34
C LEU A 215 -3.43 -19.76 7.57
N ASP A 216 -3.77 -20.25 8.77
CA ASP A 216 -3.60 -19.47 10.00
C ASP A 216 -2.13 -19.15 10.31
N PRO A 217 -1.16 -20.09 10.17
CA PRO A 217 0.25 -19.76 10.29
C PRO A 217 0.74 -18.69 9.34
N LEU A 218 0.27 -18.69 8.08
CA LEU A 218 0.61 -17.66 7.11
C LEU A 218 0.07 -16.29 7.53
N ARG A 219 -1.21 -16.23 7.90
CA ARG A 219 -1.84 -14.97 8.38
C ARG A 219 -1.12 -14.43 9.62
N TYR A 220 -0.81 -15.29 10.57
CA TYR A 220 -0.06 -14.92 11.77
C TYR A 220 1.31 -14.35 11.40
N TYR A 221 2.05 -15.04 10.54
CA TYR A 221 3.37 -14.60 10.11
C TYR A 221 3.34 -13.22 9.44
N LEU A 222 2.40 -13.00 8.52
CA LEU A 222 2.27 -11.72 7.82
C LEU A 222 1.95 -10.55 8.76
N MET A 223 1.11 -10.78 9.76
CA MET A 223 0.76 -9.76 10.76
C MET A 223 1.86 -9.53 11.80
N ARG A 224 2.67 -10.55 12.09
CA ARG A 224 3.67 -10.51 13.18
C ARG A 224 5.05 -10.06 12.73
N SER A 225 5.43 -10.33 11.49
CA SER A 225 6.83 -10.24 11.04
C SER A 225 7.22 -8.88 10.47
N LEU A 226 6.25 -8.05 10.10
CA LEU A 226 6.51 -6.73 9.52
C LEU A 226 6.00 -5.62 10.43
N PRO A 227 6.88 -4.77 10.97
CA PRO A 227 6.46 -3.47 11.49
C PRO A 227 5.85 -2.64 10.35
N VAL A 228 4.73 -1.96 10.61
CA VAL A 228 4.09 -1.11 9.61
C VAL A 228 5.07 -0.05 9.10
N GLY A 229 5.22 0.05 7.78
CA GLY A 229 6.10 1.03 7.11
C GLY A 229 7.55 0.61 6.92
N SER A 230 7.97 -0.52 7.47
CA SER A 230 9.32 -1.07 7.27
C SER A 230 9.31 -2.29 6.37
N ASP A 231 10.41 -2.50 5.63
CA ASP A 231 10.61 -3.74 4.88
C ASP A 231 10.99 -4.87 5.83
N GLY A 232 10.53 -6.08 5.53
CA GLY A 232 10.91 -7.28 6.25
C GLY A 232 11.51 -8.33 5.35
N THR A 233 12.49 -9.06 5.86
CA THR A 233 13.13 -10.14 5.12
C THR A 233 12.41 -11.45 5.41
N PHE A 234 11.84 -12.05 4.36
CA PHE A 234 11.32 -13.41 4.46
C PHE A 234 12.46 -14.42 4.45
N THR A 235 12.43 -15.35 5.43
CA THR A 235 13.25 -16.56 5.40
C THR A 235 12.41 -17.76 5.84
N PRO A 236 12.61 -18.94 5.21
CA PRO A 236 11.91 -20.16 5.64
C PRO A 236 12.19 -20.49 7.12
N GLU A 237 13.40 -20.22 7.61
CA GLU A 237 13.80 -20.46 8.98
C GLU A 237 13.02 -19.59 9.98
N ASP A 238 12.86 -18.29 9.69
CA ASP A 238 12.03 -17.39 10.51
C ASP A 238 10.56 -17.80 10.49
N TYR A 239 10.04 -18.12 9.31
CA TYR A 239 8.65 -18.58 9.15
C TYR A 239 8.36 -19.82 10.00
N VAL A 240 9.18 -20.87 9.88
CA VAL A 240 9.03 -22.11 10.65
C VAL A 240 9.32 -21.88 12.14
N GLY A 241 10.30 -21.02 12.44
CA GLY A 241 10.63 -20.64 13.81
C GLY A 241 9.44 -20.02 14.54
N ARG A 242 8.75 -19.06 13.95
CA ARG A 242 7.57 -18.43 14.56
C ARG A 242 6.42 -19.38 14.75
N ILE A 243 6.17 -20.30 13.81
CA ILE A 243 5.16 -21.35 13.97
C ILE A 243 5.48 -22.22 15.17
N ASN A 244 6.72 -22.69 15.28
CA ASN A 244 7.12 -23.61 16.34
C ASN A 244 7.18 -22.93 17.71
N TYR A 245 7.74 -21.73 17.81
CA TYR A 245 7.94 -21.07 19.09
C TYR A 245 6.68 -20.31 19.54
N GLU A 246 6.14 -19.45 18.69
CA GLU A 246 5.05 -18.55 19.10
C GLU A 246 3.68 -19.26 19.09
N LEU A 247 3.37 -20.05 18.05
CA LEU A 247 2.08 -20.74 17.96
C LEU A 247 2.07 -22.09 18.70
N ALA A 248 3.06 -22.96 18.46
CA ALA A 248 3.05 -24.27 19.05
C ALA A 248 3.54 -24.26 20.52
N ASN A 249 4.68 -23.64 20.81
CA ASN A 249 5.23 -23.67 22.15
C ASN A 249 4.56 -22.68 23.10
N ASP A 250 4.32 -21.43 22.68
CA ASP A 250 3.71 -20.46 23.59
C ASP A 250 2.19 -20.69 23.69
N LEU A 251 1.45 -20.39 22.62
CA LEU A 251 -0.01 -20.50 22.63
C LEU A 251 -0.50 -21.96 22.78
N GLY A 252 0.08 -22.87 22.01
CA GLY A 252 -0.29 -24.28 22.00
C GLY A 252 -0.01 -24.96 23.34
N ASN A 253 1.13 -24.68 23.98
CA ASN A 253 1.42 -25.21 25.32
C ASN A 253 0.52 -24.60 26.40
N LEU A 254 0.23 -23.31 26.34
CA LEU A 254 -0.72 -22.69 27.27
C LEU A 254 -2.06 -23.45 27.24
N LEU A 255 -2.64 -23.64 26.06
CA LEU A 255 -3.88 -24.36 25.88
C LEU A 255 -3.77 -25.84 26.35
N ASN A 256 -2.74 -26.55 25.88
CA ASN A 256 -2.56 -27.97 26.18
C ASN A 256 -2.39 -28.22 27.69
N ARG A 257 -1.58 -27.40 28.36
CA ARG A 257 -1.35 -27.51 29.82
C ARG A 257 -2.62 -27.19 30.62
N THR A 258 -3.35 -26.15 30.20
CA THR A 258 -4.63 -25.78 30.83
C THR A 258 -5.65 -26.91 30.70
N VAL A 259 -5.86 -27.46 29.51
CA VAL A 259 -6.77 -28.58 29.27
C VAL A 259 -6.35 -29.84 30.02
N ALA A 260 -5.05 -30.14 30.03
CA ALA A 260 -4.51 -31.28 30.77
C ALA A 260 -4.77 -31.14 32.28
N MET A 261 -4.64 -29.96 32.85
CA MET A 261 -4.96 -29.72 34.27
C MET A 261 -6.46 -29.82 34.53
N ILE A 262 -7.32 -29.30 33.66
CA ILE A 262 -8.78 -29.47 33.78
C ILE A 262 -9.15 -30.94 33.75
N ASN A 263 -8.62 -31.72 32.83
CA ASN A 263 -8.86 -33.15 32.78
C ASN A 263 -8.38 -33.89 34.05
N LYS A 264 -7.19 -33.53 34.51
CA LYS A 264 -6.58 -34.22 35.67
C LYS A 264 -7.28 -33.93 37.00
N TYR A 265 -7.68 -32.68 37.23
CA TYR A 265 -8.17 -32.22 38.53
C TYR A 265 -9.68 -32.02 38.60
N PHE A 266 -10.35 -31.88 37.46
CA PHE A 266 -11.78 -31.58 37.38
C PHE A 266 -12.56 -32.53 36.44
N ASP A 267 -11.97 -33.68 36.13
CA ASP A 267 -12.61 -34.73 35.30
C ASP A 267 -13.16 -34.18 33.95
N GLY A 268 -12.37 -33.32 33.31
CA GLY A 268 -12.68 -32.70 32.02
C GLY A 268 -13.76 -31.61 32.07
N LYS A 269 -14.19 -31.19 33.24
CA LYS A 269 -15.19 -30.13 33.41
C LYS A 269 -14.51 -28.83 33.81
N VAL A 270 -14.78 -27.76 33.08
CA VAL A 270 -14.32 -26.42 33.47
C VAL A 270 -14.99 -26.05 34.81
N PRO A 271 -14.22 -25.78 35.89
CA PRO A 271 -14.79 -25.44 37.19
C PRO A 271 -15.56 -24.11 37.09
N THR A 272 -16.57 -23.99 37.99
CA THR A 272 -17.29 -22.74 38.12
C THR A 272 -16.32 -21.65 38.58
N TYR A 273 -16.36 -20.50 37.93
CA TYR A 273 -15.56 -19.35 38.33
C TYR A 273 -15.95 -18.86 39.73
N VAL A 274 -14.97 -18.71 40.59
CA VAL A 274 -15.12 -18.14 41.94
C VAL A 274 -14.11 -17.01 42.05
N GLU A 275 -14.58 -15.85 42.44
CA GLU A 275 -13.74 -14.65 42.56
C GLU A 275 -12.73 -14.76 43.71
N ASN A 276 -11.52 -14.26 43.47
CA ASN A 276 -10.48 -14.01 44.48
C ASN A 276 -10.14 -15.24 45.35
N VAL A 277 -9.97 -16.40 44.74
CA VAL A 277 -9.54 -17.62 45.43
C VAL A 277 -8.10 -17.54 45.90
N THR A 278 -7.23 -16.83 45.12
CA THR A 278 -5.84 -16.58 45.45
C THR A 278 -5.48 -15.10 45.33
N ALA A 279 -4.36 -14.69 45.94
CA ALA A 279 -3.86 -13.32 45.84
C ALA A 279 -3.46 -12.92 44.41
N PHE A 280 -3.27 -13.88 43.51
CA PHE A 280 -2.86 -13.64 42.13
C PHE A 280 -4.02 -13.49 41.14
N ASP A 281 -5.26 -13.83 41.53
CA ASP A 281 -6.40 -13.86 40.61
C ASP A 281 -6.77 -12.47 40.10
N ALA A 282 -6.78 -11.46 40.98
CA ALA A 282 -7.07 -10.09 40.62
C ALA A 282 -5.98 -9.48 39.71
N ASP A 283 -4.71 -9.76 40.01
CA ASP A 283 -3.58 -9.29 39.21
C ASP A 283 -3.61 -9.89 37.80
N LEU A 284 -3.88 -11.21 37.68
CA LEU A 284 -3.99 -11.86 36.39
C LEU A 284 -5.17 -11.30 35.56
N ALA A 285 -6.32 -11.11 36.19
CA ALA A 285 -7.50 -10.53 35.53
C ALA A 285 -7.23 -9.10 35.03
N ALA A 286 -6.55 -8.28 35.86
CA ALA A 286 -6.16 -6.93 35.47
C ALA A 286 -5.20 -6.92 34.28
N VAL A 287 -4.14 -7.72 34.32
CA VAL A 287 -3.17 -7.86 33.22
C VAL A 287 -3.84 -8.28 31.92
N VAL A 288 -4.76 -9.25 31.96
CA VAL A 288 -5.50 -9.70 30.77
C VAL A 288 -6.37 -8.56 30.23
N ALA A 289 -7.11 -7.85 31.09
CA ALA A 289 -7.98 -6.75 30.67
C ALA A 289 -7.18 -5.60 30.05
N GLU A 290 -6.07 -5.20 30.68
CA GLU A 290 -5.18 -4.16 30.18
C GLU A 290 -4.57 -4.51 28.82
N ASN A 291 -4.08 -5.76 28.66
CA ASN A 291 -3.51 -6.22 27.39
C ASN A 291 -4.55 -6.29 26.26
N ILE A 292 -5.80 -6.66 26.56
CA ILE A 292 -6.89 -6.66 25.57
C ILE A 292 -7.18 -5.21 25.14
N ALA A 293 -7.27 -4.29 26.08
CA ALA A 293 -7.51 -2.87 25.77
C ALA A 293 -6.38 -2.25 24.94
N GLU A 294 -5.13 -2.53 25.30
CA GLU A 294 -3.96 -2.06 24.56
C GLU A 294 -3.88 -2.70 23.15
N TYR A 295 -4.17 -3.99 23.04
CA TYR A 295 -4.26 -4.65 21.73
C TYR A 295 -5.26 -3.97 20.79
N HIS A 296 -6.47 -3.68 21.27
CA HIS A 296 -7.46 -2.96 20.45
C HIS A 296 -6.99 -1.56 20.07
N LYS A 297 -6.34 -0.84 21.00
CA LYS A 297 -5.80 0.49 20.74
C LYS A 297 -4.73 0.44 19.64
N GLN A 298 -3.75 -0.44 19.75
CA GLN A 298 -2.66 -0.59 18.77
C GLN A 298 -3.18 -1.05 17.40
N MET A 299 -4.06 -2.05 17.37
CA MET A 299 -4.68 -2.50 16.11
C MET A 299 -5.48 -1.39 15.41
N ASN A 300 -6.20 -0.54 16.16
CA ASN A 300 -6.92 0.60 15.60
C ASN A 300 -5.98 1.73 15.14
N ALA A 301 -4.84 1.88 15.78
CA ALA A 301 -3.80 2.82 15.38
C ALA A 301 -3.00 2.33 14.18
N VAL A 302 -3.07 1.03 13.86
CA VAL A 302 -2.22 0.35 12.87
C VAL A 302 -0.74 0.42 13.28
N ASP A 303 -0.46 0.27 14.58
CA ASP A 303 0.89 0.30 15.15
C ASP A 303 1.38 -1.11 15.54
#